data_a561197dc0bcd6a596aefdee41fa207a
#
_entry.id   a561197dc0bcd6a596aefdee41fa207a
#
_cell.length_a   1.000
_cell.length_b   1.000
_cell.length_c   1.000
_cell.angle_alpha   90.00
_cell.angle_beta   90.00
_cell.angle_gamma   90.00
#
_symmetry.space_group_name_H-M   'P 1'
#
loop_
_entity.id
_entity.type
_entity.pdbx_description
1 polymer ?
#
loop_
_entity_poly.entity_id
_entity_poly.type
_entity_poly.pdbx_seq_one_letter_code
_entity_poly.pdbx_strand_id
1 'polypeptide(L)'
;MSKELVVPEKMGLKVRSVDLSGYIQSFAHLFEGLKNWSIGLPLVFVFFALWELLPRLGLVDSLILPTFSDTIKVLYDLTVSGKLLLHVLVSLQRTVAGFGLAVLVGVPLGLLMGHYRQFEKITDILVQSLRNTSTFALMPIFLLVLGLGESSKIAIIFYGALWQILMNTISGVKSVDPIYIKAARSMGLSEKDLFVKVILTASFPSIVIGARLGAKIALMVVIAAEMIGAKSGLGFFIQNAQYNFMIPEMY
;
A
#
# COMPACT_ATOMS: atom_id res chain seq x y z
N MET A 1 33.14 35.89 -6.81
CA MET A 1 34.53 36.05 -6.31
C MET A 1 34.83 34.86 -5.41
N SER A 2 35.45 33.85 -6.00
CA SER A 2 35.85 32.61 -5.32
C SER A 2 37.21 32.83 -4.66
N LYS A 3 37.31 32.70 -3.37
CA LYS A 3 38.59 32.67 -2.66
C LYS A 3 39.15 31.27 -2.75
N GLU A 4 40.12 31.08 -3.64
CA GLU A 4 41.00 29.91 -3.64
C GLU A 4 41.99 30.02 -2.49
N LEU A 5 41.96 29.06 -1.58
CA LEU A 5 43.01 28.87 -0.59
C LEU A 5 44.17 28.10 -1.25
N VAL A 6 45.25 28.83 -1.59
CA VAL A 6 46.48 28.25 -2.09
C VAL A 6 47.28 27.72 -0.90
N VAL A 7 47.46 26.41 -0.84
CA VAL A 7 48.39 25.73 0.11
C VAL A 7 49.71 25.46 -0.63
N PRO A 8 50.87 25.77 -0.06
CA PRO A 8 52.14 25.66 -0.75
C PRO A 8 52.59 24.21 -0.98
N GLU A 9 53.03 23.96 -2.21
CA GLU A 9 53.52 22.71 -2.76
C GLU A 9 54.90 22.34 -2.21
N LYS A 10 54.90 21.54 -1.12
CA LYS A 10 56.14 20.79 -0.70
C LYS A 10 55.68 19.44 -0.12
N MET A 11 55.50 18.51 -1.00
CA MET A 11 55.54 17.05 -0.82
C MET A 11 54.66 16.42 -1.86
N GLY A 12 55.17 15.77 -2.86
CA GLY A 12 54.53 15.21 -4.04
C GLY A 12 53.25 14.32 -3.82
N LEU A 13 52.32 14.80 -3.05
CA LEU A 13 50.98 14.24 -2.86
C LEU A 13 50.03 15.01 -3.77
N LYS A 14 49.56 14.35 -4.83
CA LYS A 14 48.49 14.80 -5.70
C LYS A 14 47.21 15.00 -4.86
N VAL A 15 47.04 16.20 -4.31
CA VAL A 15 45.82 16.55 -3.57
C VAL A 15 44.68 16.58 -4.60
N ARG A 16 43.86 15.55 -4.57
CA ARG A 16 42.60 15.51 -5.31
C ARG A 16 41.72 16.62 -4.76
N SER A 17 41.50 17.68 -5.55
CA SER A 17 40.59 18.75 -5.17
C SER A 17 39.21 18.11 -4.83
N VAL A 18 38.80 18.21 -3.57
CA VAL A 18 37.47 17.78 -3.15
C VAL A 18 36.50 18.82 -3.73
N ASP A 19 35.72 18.41 -4.70
CA ASP A 19 34.66 19.25 -5.26
C ASP A 19 33.56 19.46 -4.23
N LEU A 20 33.66 20.58 -3.50
CA LEU A 20 32.68 20.99 -2.49
C LEU A 20 31.36 21.48 -3.10
N SER A 21 31.31 21.67 -4.42
CA SER A 21 30.11 22.17 -5.11
C SER A 21 28.93 21.21 -5.00
N GLY A 22 29.19 19.88 -5.03
CA GLY A 22 28.17 18.84 -4.84
C GLY A 22 27.58 18.82 -3.43
N TYR A 23 28.37 19.10 -2.41
CA TYR A 23 27.89 19.18 -1.02
C TYR A 23 27.06 20.45 -0.79
N ILE A 24 27.46 21.58 -1.36
CA ILE A 24 26.72 22.85 -1.26
C ILE A 24 25.38 22.75 -1.97
N GLN A 25 25.32 22.11 -3.15
CA GLN A 25 24.05 21.87 -3.86
C GLN A 25 23.14 20.91 -3.09
N SER A 26 23.67 19.84 -2.49
CA SER A 26 22.86 18.93 -1.65
C SER A 26 22.31 19.62 -0.40
N PHE A 27 23.07 20.53 0.23
CA PHE A 27 22.59 21.36 1.32
C PHE A 27 21.53 22.37 0.85
N ALA A 28 21.69 23.00 -0.33
CA ALA A 28 20.72 23.90 -0.88
C ALA A 28 19.37 23.22 -1.16
N HIS A 29 19.37 21.99 -1.70
CA HIS A 29 18.15 21.19 -1.91
C HIS A 29 17.45 20.78 -0.59
N LEU A 30 18.21 20.56 0.48
CA LEU A 30 17.66 20.35 1.82
C LEU A 30 16.94 21.61 2.36
N PHE A 31 17.52 22.80 2.14
CA PHE A 31 16.92 24.09 2.55
C PHE A 31 15.72 24.47 1.67
N GLU A 32 15.72 24.15 0.38
CA GLU A 32 14.55 24.31 -0.50
C GLU A 32 13.39 23.38 -0.06
N GLY A 33 13.70 22.14 0.34
CA GLY A 33 12.73 21.22 0.92
C GLY A 33 12.10 21.78 2.21
N LEU A 34 12.88 22.36 3.11
CA LEU A 34 12.40 23.01 4.34
C LEU A 34 11.55 24.26 4.06
N LYS A 35 11.89 25.05 3.04
CA LYS A 35 11.12 26.23 2.62
C LYS A 35 9.75 25.84 2.03
N ASN A 36 9.67 24.74 1.31
CA ASN A 36 8.40 24.20 0.81
C ASN A 36 7.53 23.61 1.95
N TRP A 37 8.14 23.06 2.99
CA TRP A 37 7.44 22.62 4.20
C TRP A 37 6.82 23.79 4.96
N SER A 38 7.51 24.92 5.02
CA SER A 38 7.00 26.13 5.70
C SER A 38 5.76 26.74 5.03
N ILE A 39 5.54 26.46 3.75
CA ILE A 39 4.34 26.89 3.01
C ILE A 39 3.18 25.89 3.21
N GLY A 40 3.47 24.61 3.37
CA GLY A 40 2.46 23.57 3.60
C GLY A 40 1.85 23.57 5.01
N LEU A 41 2.66 23.87 6.02
CA LEU A 41 2.21 23.89 7.43
C LEU A 41 1.04 24.84 7.70
N PRO A 42 1.05 26.11 7.25
CA PRO A 42 -0.09 27.02 7.42
C PRO A 42 -1.39 26.48 6.81
N LEU A 43 -1.30 25.81 5.65
CA LEU A 43 -2.48 25.22 5.00
C LEU A 43 -3.09 24.09 5.86
N VAL A 44 -2.26 23.27 6.48
CA VAL A 44 -2.69 22.21 7.41
C VAL A 44 -3.37 22.83 8.64
N PHE A 45 -2.78 23.87 9.21
CA PHE A 45 -3.40 24.60 10.33
C PHE A 45 -4.73 25.24 9.95
N VAL A 46 -4.83 25.86 8.78
CA VAL A 46 -6.08 26.43 8.27
C VAL A 46 -7.14 25.34 8.10
N PHE A 47 -6.77 24.16 7.58
CA PHE A 47 -7.68 23.03 7.43
C PHE A 47 -8.27 22.60 8.79
N PHE A 48 -7.44 22.36 9.80
CA PHE A 48 -7.91 21.94 11.13
C PHE A 48 -8.67 23.08 11.86
N ALA A 49 -8.27 24.34 11.67
CA ALA A 49 -8.99 25.50 12.21
C ALA A 49 -10.39 25.63 11.58
N LEU A 50 -10.51 25.44 10.27
CA LEU A 50 -11.79 25.41 9.59
C LEU A 50 -12.66 24.24 10.06
N TRP A 51 -12.09 23.05 10.22
CA TRP A 51 -12.83 21.89 10.75
C TRP A 51 -13.37 22.16 12.16
N GLU A 52 -12.60 22.82 13.02
CA GLU A 52 -13.02 23.17 14.37
C GLU A 52 -14.09 24.28 14.38
N LEU A 53 -13.92 25.34 13.55
CA LEU A 53 -14.76 26.53 13.56
C LEU A 53 -16.11 26.33 12.89
N LEU A 54 -16.20 25.56 11.81
CA LEU A 54 -17.44 25.39 11.04
C LEU A 54 -18.60 24.84 11.89
N PRO A 55 -18.41 23.75 12.67
CA PRO A 55 -19.47 23.28 13.58
C PRO A 55 -19.74 24.24 14.76
N ARG A 56 -18.68 24.88 15.31
CA ARG A 56 -18.85 25.79 16.45
C ARG A 56 -19.60 27.05 16.10
N LEU A 57 -19.48 27.54 14.86
CA LEU A 57 -20.22 28.70 14.35
C LEU A 57 -21.65 28.34 13.90
N GLY A 58 -22.04 27.05 14.01
CA GLY A 58 -23.36 26.60 13.55
C GLY A 58 -23.55 26.62 12.03
N LEU A 59 -22.45 26.77 11.25
CA LEU A 59 -22.49 26.75 9.79
C LEU A 59 -22.71 25.33 9.26
N VAL A 60 -22.30 24.32 10.02
CA VAL A 60 -22.52 22.89 9.73
C VAL A 60 -23.06 22.24 10.99
N ASP A 61 -24.10 21.41 10.84
CA ASP A 61 -24.69 20.66 11.94
C ASP A 61 -23.66 19.71 12.53
N SER A 62 -23.54 19.68 13.86
CA SER A 62 -22.67 18.74 14.59
C SER A 62 -23.05 17.26 14.39
N LEU A 63 -24.27 16.99 13.94
CA LEU A 63 -24.71 15.64 13.50
C LEU A 63 -24.13 15.22 12.15
N ILE A 64 -23.59 16.17 11.36
CA ILE A 64 -22.94 15.89 10.07
C ILE A 64 -21.42 15.92 10.24
N LEU A 65 -20.92 16.96 10.91
CA LEU A 65 -19.49 17.17 11.12
C LEU A 65 -19.22 17.50 12.59
N PRO A 66 -18.66 16.59 13.38
CA PRO A 66 -18.29 16.88 14.77
C PRO A 66 -17.11 17.85 14.82
N THR A 67 -16.89 18.51 15.97
CA THR A 67 -15.69 19.33 16.14
C THR A 67 -14.43 18.47 16.12
N PHE A 68 -13.33 19.01 15.63
CA PHE A 68 -12.04 18.31 15.67
C PHE A 68 -11.64 17.95 17.12
N SER A 69 -11.88 18.86 18.07
CA SER A 69 -11.60 18.64 19.49
C SER A 69 -12.37 17.44 20.07
N ASP A 70 -13.64 17.29 19.72
CA ASP A 70 -14.46 16.15 20.21
C ASP A 70 -13.99 14.83 19.58
N THR A 71 -13.67 14.83 18.31
CA THR A 71 -13.12 13.66 17.63
C THR A 71 -11.80 13.20 18.28
N ILE A 72 -10.89 14.13 18.62
CA ILE A 72 -9.63 13.78 19.29
C ILE A 72 -9.86 13.26 20.71
N LYS A 73 -10.79 13.86 21.48
CA LYS A 73 -11.14 13.33 22.81
C LYS A 73 -11.64 11.91 22.74
N VAL A 74 -12.60 11.64 21.83
CA VAL A 74 -13.15 10.30 21.64
C VAL A 74 -12.06 9.31 21.18
N LEU A 75 -11.17 9.70 20.27
CA LEU A 75 -10.03 8.88 19.85
C LEU A 75 -9.13 8.52 21.04
N TYR A 76 -8.86 9.50 21.91
CA TYR A 76 -8.07 9.26 23.12
C TYR A 76 -8.78 8.27 24.06
N ASP A 77 -10.06 8.47 24.35
CA ASP A 77 -10.86 7.60 25.24
C ASP A 77 -10.96 6.17 24.71
N LEU A 78 -11.18 6.01 23.41
CA LEU A 78 -11.22 4.72 22.72
C LEU A 78 -9.87 4.00 22.76
N THR A 79 -8.78 4.76 22.67
CA THR A 79 -7.43 4.20 22.72
C THR A 79 -7.08 3.77 24.14
N VAL A 80 -7.34 4.61 25.14
CA VAL A 80 -7.08 4.30 26.56
C VAL A 80 -7.94 3.15 27.06
N SER A 81 -9.20 3.09 26.64
CA SER A 81 -10.11 1.98 26.98
C SER A 81 -9.75 0.65 26.30
N GLY A 82 -8.83 0.65 25.34
CA GLY A 82 -8.44 -0.53 24.57
C GLY A 82 -9.46 -1.01 23.53
N LYS A 83 -10.64 -0.38 23.44
CA LYS A 83 -11.69 -0.74 22.47
C LYS A 83 -11.21 -0.60 21.02
N LEU A 84 -10.59 0.55 20.72
CA LEU A 84 -10.04 0.79 19.37
C LEU A 84 -9.00 -0.26 19.00
N LEU A 85 -8.08 -0.57 19.90
CA LEU A 85 -7.01 -1.54 19.66
C LEU A 85 -7.58 -2.93 19.31
N LEU A 86 -8.63 -3.36 20.00
CA LEU A 86 -9.29 -4.64 19.74
C LEU A 86 -9.82 -4.68 18.30
N HIS A 87 -10.53 -3.64 17.85
CA HIS A 87 -11.07 -3.56 16.49
C HIS A 87 -9.97 -3.50 15.44
N VAL A 88 -8.89 -2.73 15.68
CA VAL A 88 -7.71 -2.65 14.82
C VAL A 88 -7.04 -4.02 14.66
N LEU A 89 -6.83 -4.75 15.75
CA LEU A 89 -6.20 -6.07 15.71
C LEU A 89 -7.03 -7.09 14.90
N VAL A 90 -8.34 -7.08 15.06
CA VAL A 90 -9.22 -7.97 14.30
C VAL A 90 -9.19 -7.64 12.82
N SER A 91 -9.27 -6.37 12.43
CA SER A 91 -9.17 -5.95 11.02
C SER A 91 -7.80 -6.28 10.43
N LEU A 92 -6.73 -6.08 11.20
CA LEU A 92 -5.36 -6.40 10.78
C LEU A 92 -5.19 -7.90 10.56
N GLN A 93 -5.70 -8.73 11.47
CA GLN A 93 -5.64 -10.19 11.36
C GLN A 93 -6.33 -10.69 10.08
N ARG A 94 -7.53 -10.19 9.77
CA ARG A 94 -8.26 -10.49 8.53
C ARG A 94 -7.49 -10.04 7.31
N THR A 95 -6.95 -8.82 7.36
CA THR A 95 -6.15 -8.25 6.27
C THR A 95 -4.92 -9.09 5.99
N VAL A 96 -4.16 -9.44 7.02
CA VAL A 96 -2.94 -10.28 6.88
C VAL A 96 -3.28 -11.66 6.35
N ALA A 97 -4.37 -12.28 6.82
CA ALA A 97 -4.81 -13.58 6.33
C ALA A 97 -5.21 -13.53 4.84
N GLY A 98 -6.08 -12.60 4.45
CA GLY A 98 -6.54 -12.47 3.06
C GLY A 98 -5.43 -12.04 2.11
N PHE A 99 -4.61 -11.07 2.50
CA PHE A 99 -3.44 -10.62 1.73
C PHE A 99 -2.38 -11.72 1.63
N GLY A 100 -2.09 -12.42 2.72
CA GLY A 100 -1.14 -13.54 2.73
C GLY A 100 -1.55 -14.65 1.76
N LEU A 101 -2.84 -15.02 1.74
CA LEU A 101 -3.38 -15.94 0.74
C LEU A 101 -3.25 -15.39 -0.69
N ALA A 102 -3.48 -14.09 -0.88
CA ALA A 102 -3.33 -13.47 -2.21
C ALA A 102 -1.87 -13.49 -2.70
N VAL A 103 -0.90 -13.29 -1.82
CA VAL A 103 0.53 -13.44 -2.16
C VAL A 103 0.86 -14.90 -2.46
N LEU A 104 0.41 -15.82 -1.61
CA LEU A 104 0.68 -17.26 -1.73
C LEU A 104 0.14 -17.85 -3.05
N VAL A 105 -0.97 -17.35 -3.55
CA VAL A 105 -1.59 -17.80 -4.80
C VAL A 105 -1.16 -16.93 -5.98
N GLY A 106 -1.18 -15.60 -5.82
CA GLY A 106 -0.95 -14.64 -6.90
C GLY A 106 0.48 -14.64 -7.43
N VAL A 107 1.48 -14.78 -6.55
CA VAL A 107 2.88 -14.82 -7.00
C VAL A 107 3.18 -16.10 -7.78
N PRO A 108 2.90 -17.32 -7.30
CA PRO A 108 3.16 -18.53 -8.08
C PRO A 108 2.39 -18.57 -9.40
N LEU A 109 1.09 -18.22 -9.39
CA LEU A 109 0.30 -18.15 -10.63
C LEU A 109 0.85 -17.11 -11.61
N GLY A 110 1.26 -15.93 -11.12
CA GLY A 110 1.86 -14.89 -11.94
C GLY A 110 3.19 -15.30 -12.55
N LEU A 111 4.03 -15.99 -11.80
CA LEU A 111 5.28 -16.57 -12.29
C LEU A 111 5.02 -17.62 -13.38
N LEU A 112 4.05 -18.52 -13.17
CA LEU A 112 3.67 -19.54 -14.16
C LEU A 112 3.11 -18.89 -15.44
N MET A 113 2.17 -17.97 -15.32
CA MET A 113 1.59 -17.27 -16.47
C MET A 113 2.63 -16.41 -17.20
N GLY A 114 3.52 -15.73 -16.49
CA GLY A 114 4.56 -14.90 -17.09
C GLY A 114 5.64 -15.73 -17.81
N HIS A 115 5.94 -16.94 -17.31
CA HIS A 115 6.98 -17.79 -17.86
C HIS A 115 6.47 -18.71 -18.98
N TYR A 116 5.29 -19.34 -18.79
CA TYR A 116 4.74 -20.29 -19.75
C TYR A 116 3.63 -19.68 -20.61
N ARG A 117 3.97 -19.31 -21.85
CA ARG A 117 3.06 -18.66 -22.79
C ARG A 117 1.78 -19.50 -23.10
N GLN A 118 1.88 -20.82 -23.04
CA GLN A 118 0.69 -21.68 -23.26
C GLN A 118 -0.26 -21.59 -22.07
N PHE A 119 0.27 -21.62 -20.86
CA PHE A 119 -0.52 -21.49 -19.63
C PHE A 119 -1.22 -20.11 -19.57
N GLU A 120 -0.51 -19.06 -19.93
CA GLU A 120 -1.10 -17.73 -20.05
C GLU A 120 -2.29 -17.72 -21.01
N LYS A 121 -2.13 -18.23 -22.23
CA LYS A 121 -3.19 -18.22 -23.24
C LYS A 121 -4.47 -18.96 -22.80
N ILE A 122 -4.33 -20.05 -22.04
CA ILE A 122 -5.45 -20.83 -21.52
C ILE A 122 -6.17 -20.08 -20.40
N THR A 123 -5.41 -19.41 -19.52
CA THR A 123 -5.96 -18.76 -18.33
C THR A 123 -6.34 -17.30 -18.52
N ASP A 124 -5.85 -16.64 -19.59
CA ASP A 124 -6.00 -15.20 -19.78
C ASP A 124 -7.47 -14.74 -19.83
N ILE A 125 -8.33 -15.45 -20.56
CA ILE A 125 -9.75 -15.10 -20.65
C ILE A 125 -10.41 -15.14 -19.27
N LEU A 126 -10.14 -16.19 -18.49
CA LEU A 126 -10.68 -16.35 -17.14
C LEU A 126 -10.17 -15.25 -16.20
N VAL A 127 -8.84 -15.01 -16.22
CA VAL A 127 -8.21 -13.97 -15.40
C VAL A 127 -8.74 -12.59 -15.74
N GLN A 128 -8.86 -12.25 -17.03
CA GLN A 128 -9.39 -10.95 -17.46
C GLN A 128 -10.86 -10.77 -17.06
N SER A 129 -11.68 -11.80 -17.19
CA SER A 129 -13.09 -11.76 -16.80
C SER A 129 -13.24 -11.54 -15.29
N LEU A 130 -12.54 -12.33 -14.48
CA LEU A 130 -12.60 -12.22 -13.03
C LEU A 130 -12.01 -10.89 -12.53
N ARG A 131 -10.85 -10.47 -13.04
CA ARG A 131 -10.21 -9.21 -12.66
C ARG A 131 -11.09 -7.98 -12.91
N ASN A 132 -11.85 -7.98 -13.99
CA ASN A 132 -12.74 -6.86 -14.34
C ASN A 132 -14.05 -6.87 -13.53
N THR A 133 -14.32 -7.93 -12.76
CA THR A 133 -15.49 -8.00 -11.89
C THR A 133 -15.23 -7.21 -10.61
N SER A 134 -16.13 -6.31 -10.25
CA SER A 134 -16.00 -5.51 -9.02
C SER A 134 -15.99 -6.39 -7.78
N THR A 135 -14.97 -6.23 -6.94
CA THR A 135 -14.85 -6.92 -5.65
C THR A 135 -16.06 -6.68 -4.75
N PHE A 136 -16.58 -5.45 -4.74
CA PHE A 136 -17.74 -5.10 -3.92
C PHE A 136 -19.04 -5.70 -4.46
N ALA A 137 -19.18 -5.84 -5.77
CA ALA A 137 -20.36 -6.50 -6.36
C ALA A 137 -20.40 -8.00 -6.04
N LEU A 138 -19.25 -8.63 -5.82
CA LEU A 138 -19.17 -10.04 -5.42
C LEU A 138 -19.40 -10.28 -3.92
N MET A 139 -19.41 -9.24 -3.09
CA MET A 139 -19.54 -9.36 -1.64
C MET A 139 -20.81 -10.13 -1.21
N PRO A 140 -22.02 -9.87 -1.74
CA PRO A 140 -23.22 -10.67 -1.41
C PRO A 140 -23.06 -12.14 -1.76
N ILE A 141 -22.38 -12.46 -2.86
CA ILE A 141 -22.14 -13.85 -3.30
C ILE A 141 -21.21 -14.56 -2.30
N PHE A 142 -20.11 -13.93 -1.88
CA PHE A 142 -19.22 -14.49 -0.86
C PHE A 142 -19.94 -14.71 0.48
N LEU A 143 -20.82 -13.79 0.88
CA LEU A 143 -21.61 -13.93 2.10
C LEU A 143 -22.64 -15.06 1.98
N LEU A 144 -23.26 -15.23 0.82
CA LEU A 144 -24.22 -16.30 0.58
C LEU A 144 -23.56 -17.68 0.61
N VAL A 145 -22.40 -17.82 -0.03
CA VAL A 145 -21.69 -19.11 -0.20
C VAL A 145 -20.90 -19.49 1.06
N LEU A 146 -20.22 -18.54 1.68
CA LEU A 146 -19.31 -18.77 2.82
C LEU A 146 -19.92 -18.39 4.18
N GLY A 147 -21.12 -17.80 4.17
CA GLY A 147 -21.79 -17.32 5.38
C GLY A 147 -21.24 -15.99 5.90
N LEU A 148 -21.84 -15.49 6.99
CA LEU A 148 -21.46 -14.22 7.66
C LEU A 148 -20.16 -14.33 8.50
N GLY A 149 -19.43 -15.44 8.40
CA GLY A 149 -18.24 -15.74 9.20
C GLY A 149 -16.98 -14.98 8.77
N GLU A 150 -15.85 -15.39 9.34
CA GLU A 150 -14.52 -14.86 8.99
C GLU A 150 -14.09 -15.26 7.58
N SER A 151 -14.51 -16.45 7.12
CA SER A 151 -14.14 -16.99 5.82
C SER A 151 -14.55 -16.09 4.65
N SER A 152 -15.77 -15.53 4.70
CA SER A 152 -16.26 -14.63 3.65
C SER A 152 -15.45 -13.32 3.58
N LYS A 153 -15.07 -12.78 4.75
CA LYS A 153 -14.25 -11.55 4.83
C LYS A 153 -12.84 -11.79 4.29
N ILE A 154 -12.21 -12.88 4.72
CA ILE A 154 -10.88 -13.26 4.23
C ILE A 154 -10.91 -13.54 2.72
N ALA A 155 -11.93 -14.23 2.21
CA ALA A 155 -12.07 -14.53 0.79
C ALA A 155 -12.23 -13.27 -0.08
N ILE A 156 -12.98 -12.28 0.38
CA ILE A 156 -13.17 -11.01 -0.34
C ILE A 156 -11.88 -10.19 -0.35
N ILE A 157 -11.15 -10.15 0.77
CA ILE A 157 -9.85 -9.47 0.87
C ILE A 157 -8.85 -10.15 -0.07
N PHE A 158 -8.80 -11.49 -0.04
CA PHE A 158 -8.00 -12.30 -0.95
C PHE A 158 -8.30 -11.94 -2.42
N TYR A 159 -9.57 -11.96 -2.80
CA TYR A 159 -9.99 -11.66 -4.17
C TYR A 159 -9.58 -10.25 -4.60
N GLY A 160 -9.78 -9.25 -3.76
CA GLY A 160 -9.43 -7.87 -4.07
C GLY A 160 -7.92 -7.65 -4.25
N ALA A 161 -7.10 -8.27 -3.39
CA ALA A 161 -5.64 -8.12 -3.41
C ALA A 161 -4.97 -8.95 -4.51
N LEU A 162 -5.55 -10.10 -4.87
CA LEU A 162 -4.97 -11.10 -5.79
C LEU A 162 -4.57 -10.48 -7.13
N TRP A 163 -5.45 -9.68 -7.73
CA TRP A 163 -5.26 -9.19 -9.10
C TRP A 163 -4.06 -8.25 -9.24
N GLN A 164 -3.83 -7.41 -8.23
CA GLN A 164 -2.67 -6.50 -8.24
C GLN A 164 -1.36 -7.27 -8.17
N ILE A 165 -1.31 -8.30 -7.34
CA ILE A 165 -0.13 -9.16 -7.17
C ILE A 165 0.10 -9.96 -8.44
N LEU A 166 -0.94 -10.62 -8.96
CA LEU A 166 -0.88 -11.47 -10.15
C LEU A 166 -0.39 -10.68 -11.37
N MET A 167 -1.02 -9.55 -11.67
CA MET A 167 -0.70 -8.77 -12.87
C MET A 167 0.70 -8.16 -12.83
N ASN A 168 1.11 -7.63 -11.68
CA ASN A 168 2.47 -7.10 -11.53
C ASN A 168 3.53 -8.21 -11.59
N THR A 169 3.23 -9.41 -11.08
CA THR A 169 4.13 -10.57 -11.20
C THR A 169 4.27 -11.01 -12.65
N ILE A 170 3.17 -11.15 -13.39
CA ILE A 170 3.19 -11.49 -14.83
C ILE A 170 4.02 -10.45 -15.60
N SER A 171 3.75 -9.17 -15.37
CA SER A 171 4.48 -8.07 -16.02
C SER A 171 5.97 -8.10 -15.68
N GLY A 172 6.33 -8.36 -14.41
CA GLY A 172 7.71 -8.50 -13.97
C GLY A 172 8.46 -9.61 -14.69
N VAL A 173 7.85 -10.79 -14.81
CA VAL A 173 8.46 -11.91 -15.54
C VAL A 173 8.64 -11.59 -17.03
N LYS A 174 7.65 -10.97 -17.64
CA LYS A 174 7.71 -10.61 -19.08
C LYS A 174 8.69 -9.48 -19.38
N SER A 175 9.00 -8.64 -18.41
CA SER A 175 9.95 -7.53 -18.56
C SER A 175 11.41 -7.93 -18.41
N VAL A 176 11.70 -9.20 -18.10
CA VAL A 176 13.07 -9.69 -18.00
C VAL A 176 13.73 -9.65 -19.38
N ASP A 177 14.86 -8.93 -19.49
CA ASP A 177 15.55 -8.78 -20.76
C ASP A 177 16.02 -10.16 -21.29
N PRO A 178 15.66 -10.50 -22.55
CA PRO A 178 16.09 -11.75 -23.18
C PRO A 178 17.61 -11.96 -23.22
N ILE A 179 18.39 -10.89 -23.09
CA ILE A 179 19.86 -10.96 -23.00
C ILE A 179 20.29 -11.77 -21.78
N TYR A 180 19.70 -11.55 -20.62
CA TYR A 180 20.01 -12.31 -19.40
C TYR A 180 19.68 -13.79 -19.54
N ILE A 181 18.55 -14.09 -20.18
CA ILE A 181 18.13 -15.46 -20.44
C ILE A 181 19.11 -16.18 -21.38
N LYS A 182 19.51 -15.50 -22.46
CA LYS A 182 20.48 -16.05 -23.43
C LYS A 182 21.86 -16.26 -22.79
N ALA A 183 22.34 -15.26 -22.04
CA ALA A 183 23.63 -15.37 -21.33
C ALA A 183 23.64 -16.55 -20.33
N ALA A 184 22.59 -16.68 -19.54
CA ALA A 184 22.47 -17.78 -18.58
C ALA A 184 22.47 -19.17 -19.24
N ARG A 185 21.77 -19.30 -20.37
CA ARG A 185 21.77 -20.55 -21.16
C ARG A 185 23.15 -20.84 -21.77
N SER A 186 23.86 -19.82 -22.27
CA SER A 186 25.21 -19.95 -22.79
C SER A 186 26.22 -20.39 -21.73
N MET A 187 25.96 -20.02 -20.45
CA MET A 187 26.75 -20.50 -19.30
C MET A 187 26.35 -21.89 -18.82
N GLY A 188 25.42 -22.58 -19.49
CA GLY A 188 25.01 -23.94 -19.14
C GLY A 188 24.08 -24.06 -17.92
N LEU A 189 23.38 -22.99 -17.54
CA LEU A 189 22.42 -23.05 -16.44
C LEU A 189 21.25 -24.01 -16.80
N SER A 190 20.84 -24.83 -15.81
CA SER A 190 19.64 -25.63 -15.93
C SER A 190 18.39 -24.72 -15.99
N GLU A 191 17.29 -25.21 -16.56
CA GLU A 191 16.03 -24.44 -16.62
C GLU A 191 15.51 -24.04 -15.21
N LYS A 192 15.77 -24.87 -14.20
CA LYS A 192 15.46 -24.54 -12.78
C LYS A 192 16.31 -23.38 -12.27
N ASP A 193 17.62 -23.43 -12.53
CA ASP A 193 18.54 -22.37 -12.12
C ASP A 193 18.25 -21.06 -12.87
N LEU A 194 17.96 -21.15 -14.17
CA LEU A 194 17.51 -20.02 -14.97
C LEU A 194 16.28 -19.35 -14.35
N PHE A 195 15.27 -20.15 -14.00
CA PHE A 195 14.05 -19.65 -13.42
C PHE A 195 14.29 -18.97 -12.05
N VAL A 196 14.99 -19.65 -11.13
CA VAL A 196 15.17 -19.17 -9.75
C VAL A 196 16.20 -18.05 -9.68
N LYS A 197 17.36 -18.19 -10.36
CA LYS A 197 18.48 -17.25 -10.22
C LYS A 197 18.37 -16.03 -11.14
N VAL A 198 17.68 -16.16 -12.29
CA VAL A 198 17.57 -15.08 -13.27
C VAL A 198 16.16 -14.50 -13.30
N ILE A 199 15.14 -15.31 -13.63
CA ILE A 199 13.80 -14.80 -13.87
C ILE A 199 13.16 -14.29 -12.57
N LEU A 200 13.15 -15.11 -11.52
CA LEU A 200 12.58 -14.73 -10.23
C LEU A 200 13.28 -13.52 -9.63
N THR A 201 14.63 -13.51 -9.68
CA THR A 201 15.42 -12.40 -9.15
C THR A 201 15.17 -11.10 -9.92
N ALA A 202 15.14 -11.16 -11.25
CA ALA A 202 14.86 -9.98 -12.07
C ALA A 202 13.42 -9.48 -11.95
N SER A 203 12.45 -10.36 -11.73
CA SER A 203 11.03 -9.99 -11.53
C SER A 203 10.70 -9.55 -10.11
N PHE A 204 11.57 -9.80 -9.13
CA PHE A 204 11.32 -9.52 -7.71
C PHE A 204 10.88 -8.07 -7.42
N PRO A 205 11.49 -7.00 -8.01
CA PRO A 205 11.03 -5.64 -7.78
C PRO A 205 9.55 -5.44 -8.18
N SER A 206 9.12 -6.02 -9.31
CA SER A 206 7.74 -5.95 -9.77
C SER A 206 6.78 -6.72 -8.86
N ILE A 207 7.22 -7.87 -8.32
CA ILE A 207 6.45 -8.64 -7.32
C ILE A 207 6.23 -7.79 -6.06
N VAL A 208 7.26 -7.09 -5.57
CA VAL A 208 7.14 -6.19 -4.41
C VAL A 208 6.19 -5.02 -4.68
N ILE A 209 6.22 -4.44 -5.88
CA ILE A 209 5.26 -3.40 -6.29
C ILE A 209 3.84 -3.98 -6.28
N GLY A 210 3.63 -5.16 -6.85
CA GLY A 210 2.35 -5.86 -6.84
C GLY A 210 1.84 -6.14 -5.42
N ALA A 211 2.71 -6.62 -4.53
CA ALA A 211 2.38 -6.85 -3.13
C ALA A 211 2.00 -5.55 -2.40
N ARG A 212 2.73 -4.46 -2.63
CA ARG A 212 2.38 -3.13 -2.06
C ARG A 212 1.00 -2.66 -2.51
N LEU A 213 0.68 -2.77 -3.79
CA LEU A 213 -0.62 -2.39 -4.33
C LEU A 213 -1.72 -3.32 -3.81
N GLY A 214 -1.47 -4.62 -3.73
CA GLY A 214 -2.37 -5.60 -3.14
C GLY A 214 -2.66 -5.34 -1.66
N ALA A 215 -1.65 -4.99 -0.87
CA ALA A 215 -1.83 -4.62 0.53
C ALA A 215 -2.72 -3.37 0.70
N LYS A 216 -2.54 -2.35 -0.15
CA LYS A 216 -3.42 -1.18 -0.17
C LYS A 216 -4.87 -1.56 -0.43
N ILE A 217 -5.13 -2.40 -1.42
CA ILE A 217 -6.49 -2.87 -1.73
C ILE A 217 -7.04 -3.73 -0.57
N ALA A 218 -6.23 -4.61 0.02
CA ALA A 218 -6.64 -5.43 1.16
C ALA A 218 -7.13 -4.57 2.34
N LEU A 219 -6.41 -3.48 2.67
CA LEU A 219 -6.80 -2.53 3.71
C LEU A 219 -8.10 -1.76 3.38
N MET A 220 -8.34 -1.45 2.11
CA MET A 220 -9.60 -0.81 1.72
C MET A 220 -10.78 -1.78 1.76
N VAL A 221 -10.56 -3.01 1.28
CA VAL A 221 -11.61 -4.03 1.18
C VAL A 221 -12.02 -4.55 2.55
N VAL A 222 -11.09 -4.69 3.52
CA VAL A 222 -11.44 -5.18 4.87
C VAL A 222 -12.47 -4.29 5.55
N ILE A 223 -12.31 -2.96 5.47
CA ILE A 223 -13.25 -2.01 6.09
C ILE A 223 -14.65 -2.21 5.51
N ALA A 224 -14.79 -2.26 4.19
CA ALA A 224 -16.07 -2.48 3.53
C ALA A 224 -16.67 -3.87 3.84
N ALA A 225 -15.83 -4.92 3.89
CA ALA A 225 -16.25 -6.26 4.24
C ALA A 225 -16.76 -6.37 5.69
N GLU A 226 -16.18 -5.59 6.59
CA GLU A 226 -16.58 -5.55 7.99
C GLU A 226 -17.85 -4.74 8.22
N MET A 227 -18.14 -3.74 7.40
CA MET A 227 -19.41 -3.00 7.46
C MET A 227 -20.60 -3.89 7.16
N ILE A 228 -20.41 -4.99 6.45
CA ILE A 228 -21.52 -5.90 6.11
C ILE A 228 -21.42 -7.20 6.92
N GLY A 229 -22.20 -7.27 8.02
CA GLY A 229 -22.36 -8.49 8.80
C GLY A 229 -21.18 -8.92 9.66
N ALA A 230 -20.25 -8.02 10.03
CA ALA A 230 -19.25 -8.29 11.05
C ALA A 230 -19.83 -8.03 12.47
N LYS A 231 -19.19 -8.62 13.48
CA LYS A 231 -19.45 -8.36 14.91
C LYS A 231 -18.29 -7.64 15.59
N SER A 232 -17.20 -7.41 14.86
CA SER A 232 -15.96 -6.76 15.32
C SER A 232 -15.13 -6.32 14.13
N GLY A 233 -14.19 -5.41 14.35
CA GLY A 233 -13.35 -4.80 13.33
C GLY A 233 -13.65 -3.31 13.17
N LEU A 234 -12.76 -2.59 12.46
CA LEU A 234 -12.92 -1.14 12.26
C LEU A 234 -14.16 -0.80 11.45
N GLY A 235 -14.42 -1.55 10.37
CA GLY A 235 -15.61 -1.33 9.54
C GLY A 235 -16.93 -1.55 10.33
N PHE A 236 -16.97 -2.58 11.16
CA PHE A 236 -18.08 -2.79 12.08
C PHE A 236 -18.22 -1.62 13.06
N PHE A 237 -17.13 -1.16 13.64
CA PHE A 237 -17.12 -0.05 14.58
C PHE A 237 -17.68 1.23 13.96
N ILE A 238 -17.20 1.59 12.78
CA ILE A 238 -17.68 2.76 12.01
C ILE A 238 -19.18 2.63 11.73
N GLN A 239 -19.64 1.46 11.27
CA GLN A 239 -21.04 1.22 10.96
C GLN A 239 -21.94 1.27 12.19
N ASN A 240 -21.47 0.69 13.29
CA ASN A 240 -22.18 0.73 14.57
C ASN A 240 -22.28 2.16 15.10
N ALA A 241 -21.22 2.95 15.04
CA ALA A 241 -21.23 4.36 15.38
C ALA A 241 -22.22 5.15 14.52
N GLN A 242 -22.26 4.88 13.22
CA GLN A 242 -23.19 5.50 12.28
C GLN A 242 -24.66 5.19 12.63
N TYR A 243 -25.01 3.93 12.90
CA TYR A 243 -26.36 3.54 13.25
C TYR A 243 -26.83 4.07 14.60
N ASN A 244 -25.92 4.30 15.53
CA ASN A 244 -26.21 4.85 16.85
C ASN A 244 -26.04 6.38 16.93
N PHE A 245 -25.78 7.06 15.80
CA PHE A 245 -25.54 8.50 15.73
C PHE A 245 -24.42 8.98 16.65
N MET A 246 -23.42 8.13 16.89
CA MET A 246 -22.19 8.45 17.61
C MET A 246 -21.20 9.12 16.66
N ILE A 247 -21.49 10.34 16.24
CA ILE A 247 -20.80 10.98 15.13
C ILE A 247 -19.30 11.19 15.41
N PRO A 248 -18.85 11.64 16.60
CA PRO A 248 -17.41 11.75 16.87
C PRO A 248 -16.63 10.43 16.81
N GLU A 249 -17.30 9.30 17.08
CA GLU A 249 -16.71 7.95 17.01
C GLU A 249 -16.60 7.42 15.58
N MET A 250 -17.40 7.97 14.66
CA MET A 250 -17.38 7.58 13.25
C MET A 250 -16.21 8.20 12.50
N TYR A 251 -15.77 9.41 12.90
CA TYR A 251 -14.66 10.17 12.31
C TYR A 251 -13.33 9.84 12.95
#